data_cba9870deb5e1c28d657f9361611ee96
#
_entry.id   cba9870deb5e1c28d657f9361611ee96
#
_cell.length_a   1.000
_cell.length_b   1.000
_cell.length_c   1.000
_cell.angle_alpha   90.00
_cell.angle_beta   90.00
_cell.angle_gamma   90.00
#
_symmetry.space_group_name_H-M   'P 1'
#
loop_
_entity.id
_entity.type
_entity.pdbx_description
1 polymer ?
#
loop_
_entity_poly.entity_id
_entity_poly.type
_entity_poly.pdbx_seq_one_letter_code
_entity_poly.pdbx_strand_id
1 'polypeptide(L)'
;MSGHSHWSSIKHKKGTMDARRGKIFSKISRLITIAAKDKGGNPDDNPSLRLAIEKAHEANMPNENIERAIKKGTGELEGATMEEVLYEAYGPASVAMIIAGITDNKNRTIAEIKHTLSQFGGKIAEIGSVKYMFDFQNGEWIPKYPFEVTDEKDKKQIEKLFEALDDNDDVQEIYSNIKS
;
A
#
# COMPACT_ATOMS: atom_id res chain seq x y z
N MET A 1 -14.34 2.49 13.15
CA MET A 1 -13.07 3.23 12.93
C MET A 1 -12.08 2.25 12.35
N SER A 2 -11.53 2.58 11.21
CA SER A 2 -10.67 1.68 10.46
C SER A 2 -9.32 1.48 11.15
N GLY A 3 -8.77 0.26 11.11
CA GLY A 3 -7.42 -0.06 11.63
C GLY A 3 -6.27 0.72 10.97
N HIS A 4 -6.59 1.62 10.05
CA HIS A 4 -5.70 2.60 9.44
C HIS A 4 -5.30 3.75 10.34
N SER A 5 -6.09 4.08 11.38
CA SER A 5 -5.89 5.34 12.11
C SER A 5 -4.59 5.38 12.88
N HIS A 6 -4.08 4.25 13.35
CA HIS A 6 -2.84 4.21 14.12
C HIS A 6 -1.61 4.26 13.21
N TRP A 7 -1.60 3.51 12.11
CA TRP A 7 -0.48 3.52 11.16
C TRP A 7 -0.42 4.84 10.36
N SER A 8 -1.55 5.37 9.91
CA SER A 8 -1.58 6.67 9.21
C SER A 8 -1.09 7.82 10.09
N SER A 9 -1.30 7.77 11.40
CA SER A 9 -0.78 8.78 12.34
C SER A 9 0.73 8.65 12.57
N ILE A 10 1.31 7.45 12.43
CA ILE A 10 2.76 7.19 12.52
C ILE A 10 3.47 7.59 11.21
N LYS A 11 2.81 7.45 10.06
CA LYS A 11 3.31 7.87 8.73
C LYS A 11 3.85 9.30 8.68
N HIS A 12 3.38 10.17 9.56
CA HIS A 12 3.77 11.58 9.56
C HIS A 12 5.05 11.92 10.34
N LYS A 13 5.71 10.95 10.98
CA LYS A 13 6.73 11.26 11.98
C LYS A 13 8.21 11.07 11.59
N LYS A 14 8.59 10.38 10.51
CA LYS A 14 10.01 10.11 10.20
C LYS A 14 10.40 10.26 8.72
N GLY A 15 11.53 10.95 8.48
CA GLY A 15 12.23 11.12 7.21
C GLY A 15 12.37 12.60 6.80
N THR A 16 13.34 12.89 5.93
CA THR A 16 13.45 14.21 5.32
C THR A 16 12.24 14.47 4.41
N MET A 17 11.75 15.70 4.38
CA MET A 17 10.55 16.06 3.58
C MET A 17 10.68 15.67 2.11
N ASP A 18 11.86 15.78 1.52
CA ASP A 18 12.10 15.48 0.10
C ASP A 18 12.07 13.98 -0.21
N ALA A 19 12.65 13.14 0.64
CA ALA A 19 12.60 11.68 0.49
C ALA A 19 11.17 11.15 0.63
N ARG A 20 10.38 11.69 1.56
CA ARG A 20 8.95 11.36 1.72
C ARG A 20 8.13 11.78 0.51
N ARG A 21 8.37 12.98 -0.02
CA ARG A 21 7.69 13.48 -1.22
C ARG A 21 7.92 12.58 -2.42
N GLY A 22 9.17 12.14 -2.65
CA GLY A 22 9.51 11.21 -3.72
C GLY A 22 8.75 9.88 -3.62
N LYS A 23 8.67 9.28 -2.43
CA LYS A 23 7.92 8.05 -2.17
C LYS A 23 6.42 8.22 -2.38
N ILE A 24 5.84 9.30 -1.85
CA ILE A 24 4.42 9.63 -2.05
C ILE A 24 4.13 9.76 -3.54
N PHE A 25 4.95 10.49 -4.28
CA PHE A 25 4.76 10.67 -5.73
C PHE A 25 4.90 9.35 -6.50
N SER A 26 5.85 8.49 -6.14
CA SER A 26 5.98 7.16 -6.73
C SER A 26 4.72 6.32 -6.54
N LYS A 27 4.19 6.26 -5.32
CA LYS A 27 2.97 5.51 -5.01
C LYS A 27 1.73 6.07 -5.73
N ILE A 28 1.56 7.38 -5.74
CA ILE A 28 0.44 8.04 -6.44
C ILE A 28 0.55 7.83 -7.95
N SER A 29 1.75 7.91 -8.53
CA SER A 29 1.96 7.64 -9.96
C SER A 29 1.52 6.22 -10.33
N ARG A 30 1.77 5.23 -9.49
CA ARG A 30 1.30 3.85 -9.70
C ARG A 30 -0.21 3.75 -9.64
N LEU A 31 -0.86 4.43 -8.69
CA LEU A 31 -2.32 4.49 -8.59
C LEU A 31 -2.94 5.11 -9.85
N ILE A 32 -2.39 6.22 -10.34
CA ILE A 32 -2.86 6.87 -11.57
C ILE A 32 -2.69 5.94 -12.76
N THR A 33 -1.52 5.30 -12.89
CA THR A 33 -1.20 4.40 -14.00
C THR A 33 -2.16 3.21 -14.04
N ILE A 34 -2.43 2.56 -12.91
CA ILE A 34 -3.33 1.40 -12.87
C ILE A 34 -4.78 1.81 -13.14
N ALA A 35 -5.23 2.94 -12.61
CA ALA A 35 -6.57 3.47 -12.86
C ALA A 35 -6.79 3.82 -14.33
N ALA A 36 -5.81 4.47 -14.98
CA ALA A 36 -5.85 4.79 -16.40
C ALA A 36 -5.80 3.54 -17.29
N LYS A 37 -5.04 2.52 -16.89
CA LYS A 37 -4.98 1.22 -17.57
C LYS A 37 -6.34 0.52 -17.58
N ASP A 38 -7.06 0.57 -16.46
CA ASP A 38 -8.31 -0.18 -16.26
C ASP A 38 -9.48 0.40 -17.04
N LYS A 39 -9.67 1.74 -17.00
CA LYS A 39 -10.85 2.41 -17.55
C LYS A 39 -10.54 3.61 -18.46
N GLY A 40 -9.29 3.78 -18.88
CA GLY A 40 -8.87 4.87 -19.74
C GLY A 40 -8.45 6.15 -19.03
N GLY A 41 -7.86 7.06 -19.80
CA GLY A 41 -7.18 8.27 -19.30
C GLY A 41 -8.08 9.49 -19.06
N ASN A 42 -9.40 9.39 -19.26
CA ASN A 42 -10.32 10.48 -19.02
C ASN A 42 -10.90 10.41 -17.58
N PRO A 43 -10.59 11.36 -16.68
CA PRO A 43 -11.10 11.35 -15.33
C PRO A 43 -12.61 11.53 -15.22
N ASP A 44 -13.28 12.11 -16.23
CA ASP A 44 -14.73 12.27 -16.22
C ASP A 44 -15.45 10.94 -16.32
N ASP A 45 -14.87 9.98 -17.05
CA ASP A 45 -15.41 8.65 -17.28
C ASP A 45 -14.79 7.58 -16.35
N ASN A 46 -13.77 7.96 -15.54
CA ASN A 46 -13.01 7.07 -14.71
C ASN A 46 -12.93 7.57 -13.25
N PRO A 47 -13.89 7.17 -12.37
CA PRO A 47 -13.90 7.61 -10.98
C PRO A 47 -12.64 7.26 -10.19
N SER A 48 -12.03 6.09 -10.45
CA SER A 48 -10.78 5.68 -9.79
C SER A 48 -9.62 6.59 -10.17
N LEU A 49 -9.54 6.98 -11.46
CA LEU A 49 -8.53 7.94 -11.92
C LEU A 49 -8.75 9.32 -11.32
N ARG A 50 -10.00 9.78 -11.23
CA ARG A 50 -10.34 11.06 -10.59
C ARG A 50 -9.88 11.10 -9.15
N LEU A 51 -10.16 10.07 -8.35
CA LEU A 51 -9.70 9.97 -6.96
C LEU A 51 -8.18 9.94 -6.85
N ALA A 52 -7.49 9.24 -7.75
CA ALA A 52 -6.04 9.21 -7.78
C ALA A 52 -5.42 10.58 -8.12
N ILE A 53 -6.04 11.33 -9.03
CA ILE A 53 -5.65 12.71 -9.38
C ILE A 53 -5.90 13.67 -8.21
N GLU A 54 -7.02 13.54 -7.49
CA GLU A 54 -7.30 14.32 -6.28
C GLU A 54 -6.21 14.12 -5.23
N LYS A 55 -5.83 12.85 -4.94
CA LYS A 55 -4.71 12.55 -4.05
C LYS A 55 -3.38 13.14 -4.54
N ALA A 56 -3.16 13.19 -5.86
CA ALA A 56 -1.96 13.81 -6.42
C ALA A 56 -1.94 15.33 -6.17
N HIS A 57 -3.06 16.01 -6.34
CA HIS A 57 -3.17 17.43 -6.06
C HIS A 57 -3.01 17.74 -4.57
N GLU A 58 -3.60 16.94 -3.68
CA GLU A 58 -3.41 17.06 -2.22
C GLU A 58 -1.94 16.89 -1.80
N ALA A 59 -1.21 16.02 -2.50
CA ALA A 59 0.23 15.83 -2.28
C ALA A 59 1.11 16.88 -2.98
N ASN A 60 0.53 17.84 -3.68
CA ASN A 60 1.22 18.83 -4.52
C ASN A 60 2.09 18.21 -5.62
N MET A 61 1.61 17.13 -6.24
CA MET A 61 2.29 16.53 -7.38
C MET A 61 2.18 17.44 -8.60
N PRO A 62 3.28 17.70 -9.33
CA PRO A 62 3.22 18.48 -10.57
C PRO A 62 2.32 17.83 -11.62
N ASN A 63 1.57 18.65 -12.37
CA ASN A 63 0.66 18.16 -13.44
C ASN A 63 1.38 17.34 -14.49
N GLU A 64 2.61 17.67 -14.82
CA GLU A 64 3.44 16.90 -15.75
C GLU A 64 3.63 15.44 -15.29
N ASN A 65 3.79 15.20 -13.99
CA ASN A 65 3.92 13.87 -13.43
C ASN A 65 2.59 13.10 -13.51
N ILE A 66 1.46 13.78 -13.27
CA ILE A 66 0.11 13.21 -13.39
C ILE A 66 -0.14 12.79 -14.84
N GLU A 67 0.08 13.67 -15.80
CA GLU A 67 -0.10 13.39 -17.23
C GLU A 67 0.80 12.23 -17.71
N ARG A 68 2.04 12.21 -17.29
CA ARG A 68 2.98 11.12 -17.60
C ARG A 68 2.48 9.77 -17.07
N ALA A 69 1.95 9.74 -15.85
CA ALA A 69 1.38 8.53 -15.26
C ALA A 69 0.13 8.04 -16.01
N ILE A 70 -0.74 8.97 -16.43
CA ILE A 70 -1.91 8.66 -17.27
C ILE A 70 -1.46 8.05 -18.60
N LYS A 71 -0.54 8.69 -19.31
CA LYS A 71 -0.01 8.21 -20.61
C LYS A 71 0.65 6.85 -20.51
N LYS A 72 1.33 6.53 -19.39
CA LYS A 72 1.84 5.18 -19.13
C LYS A 72 0.71 4.16 -18.99
N GLY A 73 -0.35 4.52 -18.28
CA GLY A 73 -1.50 3.65 -18.08
C GLY A 73 -2.27 3.37 -19.37
N THR A 74 -2.45 4.37 -20.22
CA THR A 74 -3.16 4.25 -21.52
C THR A 74 -2.29 3.61 -22.61
N GLY A 75 -1.00 3.39 -22.37
CA GLY A 75 -0.08 2.85 -23.35
C GLY A 75 0.49 3.85 -24.36
N GLU A 76 0.22 5.14 -24.19
CA GLU A 76 0.79 6.22 -25.02
C GLU A 76 2.29 6.42 -24.77
N LEU A 77 2.77 6.07 -23.58
CA LEU A 77 4.20 6.01 -23.24
C LEU A 77 4.61 4.57 -23.00
N GLU A 78 5.75 4.18 -23.55
CA GLU A 78 6.36 2.89 -23.26
C GLU A 78 6.74 2.80 -21.78
N GLY A 79 6.53 1.64 -21.21
CA GLY A 79 6.87 1.33 -19.82
C GLY A 79 6.40 -0.06 -19.42
N ALA A 80 6.86 -0.51 -18.26
CA ALA A 80 6.42 -1.77 -17.71
C ALA A 80 4.94 -1.72 -17.34
N THR A 81 4.24 -2.82 -17.59
CA THR A 81 2.82 -2.95 -17.25
C THR A 81 2.66 -3.08 -15.74
N MET A 82 1.89 -2.19 -15.13
CA MET A 82 1.53 -2.25 -13.72
C MET A 82 0.43 -3.29 -13.48
N GLU A 83 0.51 -3.98 -12.36
CA GLU A 83 -0.48 -4.95 -11.87
C GLU A 83 -0.72 -4.75 -10.37
N GLU A 84 -1.96 -4.95 -9.94
CA GLU A 84 -2.30 -5.02 -8.53
C GLU A 84 -1.86 -6.34 -7.93
N VAL A 85 -1.40 -6.30 -6.67
CA VAL A 85 -1.02 -7.46 -5.88
C VAL A 85 -1.61 -7.37 -4.48
N LEU A 86 -1.94 -8.52 -3.91
CA LEU A 86 -2.42 -8.65 -2.55
C LEU A 86 -1.68 -9.81 -1.90
N TYR A 87 -1.01 -9.53 -0.78
CA TYR A 87 -0.30 -10.53 -0.01
C TYR A 87 -0.92 -10.66 1.38
N GLU A 88 -1.03 -11.89 1.82
CA GLU A 88 -1.45 -12.24 3.18
C GLU A 88 -0.21 -12.56 4.01
N ALA A 89 -0.15 -12.07 5.23
CA ALA A 89 1.03 -12.21 6.07
C ALA A 89 0.68 -12.25 7.56
N TYR A 90 1.60 -12.80 8.34
CA TYR A 90 1.62 -12.67 9.80
C TYR A 90 2.86 -11.89 10.21
N GLY A 91 2.67 -10.92 11.09
CA GLY A 91 3.74 -10.18 11.75
C GLY A 91 4.10 -10.73 13.11
N PRO A 92 4.93 -10.00 13.88
CA PRO A 92 5.20 -10.30 15.27
C PRO A 92 3.91 -10.47 16.08
N ALA A 93 3.95 -11.26 17.15
CA ALA A 93 2.79 -11.61 17.95
C ALA A 93 1.60 -12.21 17.15
N SER A 94 1.86 -12.79 15.99
CA SER A 94 0.83 -13.37 15.10
C SER A 94 -0.22 -12.35 14.61
N VAL A 95 0.13 -11.08 14.51
CA VAL A 95 -0.73 -10.05 13.92
C VAL A 95 -1.01 -10.41 12.47
N ALA A 96 -2.29 -10.53 12.13
CA ALA A 96 -2.72 -10.79 10.76
C ALA A 96 -2.67 -9.51 9.92
N MET A 97 -2.13 -9.62 8.69
CA MET A 97 -1.96 -8.48 7.80
C MET A 97 -2.35 -8.81 6.38
N ILE A 98 -2.93 -7.82 5.71
CA ILE A 98 -3.10 -7.80 4.25
C ILE A 98 -2.24 -6.66 3.71
N ILE A 99 -1.38 -6.95 2.75
CA ILE A 99 -0.48 -5.99 2.10
C ILE A 99 -0.95 -5.84 0.67
N ALA A 100 -1.50 -4.68 0.34
CA ALA A 100 -1.92 -4.32 -1.00
C ALA A 100 -0.84 -3.52 -1.71
N GLY A 101 -0.58 -3.81 -2.97
CA GLY A 101 0.46 -3.14 -3.75
C GLY A 101 0.12 -3.01 -5.22
N ILE A 102 0.95 -2.23 -5.91
CA ILE A 102 0.96 -2.08 -7.36
C ILE A 102 2.40 -2.22 -7.83
N THR A 103 2.65 -3.17 -8.72
CA THR A 103 4.00 -3.49 -9.17
C THR A 103 4.07 -3.74 -10.67
N ASP A 104 5.24 -3.54 -11.21
CA ASP A 104 5.63 -3.97 -12.55
C ASP A 104 6.33 -5.35 -12.56
N ASN A 105 6.65 -5.89 -11.37
CA ASN A 105 7.33 -7.18 -11.24
C ASN A 105 6.94 -7.90 -9.93
N LYS A 106 5.95 -8.78 -10.03
CA LYS A 106 5.43 -9.55 -8.88
C LYS A 106 6.50 -10.40 -8.18
N ASN A 107 7.45 -10.97 -8.94
CA ASN A 107 8.48 -11.83 -8.37
C ASN A 107 9.47 -11.02 -7.51
N ARG A 108 9.84 -9.83 -7.96
CA ARG A 108 10.66 -8.92 -7.18
C ARG A 108 9.92 -8.51 -5.91
N THR A 109 8.68 -8.03 -6.03
CA THR A 109 7.89 -7.51 -4.91
C THR A 109 7.68 -8.56 -3.83
N ILE A 110 7.27 -9.78 -4.19
CA ILE A 110 7.07 -10.84 -3.19
C ILE A 110 8.38 -11.22 -2.48
N ALA A 111 9.50 -11.22 -3.20
CA ALA A 111 10.81 -11.52 -2.61
C ALA A 111 11.23 -10.43 -1.60
N GLU A 112 11.04 -9.16 -1.94
CA GLU A 112 11.33 -8.02 -1.06
C GLU A 112 10.43 -8.02 0.18
N ILE A 113 9.12 -8.26 0.01
CA ILE A 113 8.16 -8.34 1.13
C ILE A 113 8.50 -9.52 2.05
N LYS A 114 8.82 -10.70 1.52
CA LYS A 114 9.26 -11.85 2.31
C LYS A 114 10.51 -11.54 3.11
N HIS A 115 11.48 -10.89 2.49
CA HIS A 115 12.72 -10.49 3.16
C HIS A 115 12.42 -9.52 4.30
N THR A 116 11.64 -8.47 4.05
CA THR A 116 11.24 -7.49 5.08
C THR A 116 10.50 -8.15 6.24
N LEU A 117 9.50 -9.00 5.95
CA LEU A 117 8.78 -9.74 6.98
C LEU A 117 9.72 -10.58 7.86
N SER A 118 10.64 -11.32 7.22
CA SER A 118 11.58 -12.19 7.96
C SER A 118 12.52 -11.42 8.88
N GLN A 119 12.94 -10.22 8.49
CA GLN A 119 13.80 -9.36 9.31
C GLN A 119 13.11 -8.92 10.63
N PHE A 120 11.80 -8.82 10.64
CA PHE A 120 11.00 -8.37 11.79
C PHE A 120 10.15 -9.47 12.43
N GLY A 121 10.48 -10.74 12.17
CA GLY A 121 9.79 -11.87 12.80
C GLY A 121 8.41 -12.18 12.22
N GLY A 122 8.12 -11.71 11.02
CA GLY A 122 6.92 -12.02 10.26
C GLY A 122 7.17 -13.05 9.16
N LYS A 123 6.10 -13.46 8.50
CA LYS A 123 6.13 -14.39 7.37
C LYS A 123 4.96 -14.18 6.43
N ILE A 124 5.15 -14.50 5.15
CA ILE A 124 4.05 -14.64 4.19
C ILE A 124 3.16 -15.81 4.62
N ALA A 125 1.87 -15.61 4.54
CA ALA A 125 0.84 -16.61 4.78
C ALA A 125 0.35 -17.23 3.47
N GLU A 126 -0.28 -18.39 3.57
CA GLU A 126 -0.96 -19.01 2.43
C GLU A 126 -2.18 -18.19 2.02
N ILE A 127 -2.51 -18.23 0.73
CA ILE A 127 -3.68 -17.53 0.17
C ILE A 127 -4.95 -18.01 0.87
N GLY A 128 -5.74 -17.06 1.37
CA GLY A 128 -6.98 -17.33 2.09
C GLY A 128 -6.83 -17.59 3.58
N SER A 129 -5.60 -17.72 4.11
CA SER A 129 -5.37 -18.01 5.53
C SER A 129 -5.53 -16.80 6.45
N VAL A 130 -5.47 -15.60 5.90
CA VAL A 130 -5.63 -14.32 6.62
C VAL A 130 -6.85 -13.55 6.13
N LYS A 131 -7.10 -13.56 4.84
CA LYS A 131 -8.15 -12.77 4.20
C LYS A 131 -9.54 -12.99 4.80
N TYR A 132 -9.87 -14.20 5.27
CA TYR A 132 -11.14 -14.49 5.91
C TYR A 132 -11.37 -13.73 7.22
N MET A 133 -10.31 -13.25 7.86
CA MET A 133 -10.36 -12.45 9.10
C MET A 133 -10.77 -11.00 8.85
N PHE A 134 -10.93 -10.61 7.58
CA PHE A 134 -11.27 -9.26 7.19
C PHE A 134 -12.52 -9.23 6.31
N ASP A 135 -13.24 -8.11 6.36
CA ASP A 135 -14.28 -7.76 5.40
C ASP A 135 -13.76 -6.66 4.48
N PHE A 136 -14.07 -6.76 3.19
CA PHE A 136 -13.74 -5.71 2.24
C PHE A 136 -14.92 -4.76 2.09
N GLN A 137 -14.77 -3.52 2.57
CA GLN A 137 -15.83 -2.50 2.55
C GLN A 137 -15.24 -1.16 2.10
N ASN A 138 -15.90 -0.52 1.15
CA ASN A 138 -15.53 0.82 0.65
C ASN A 138 -14.04 0.94 0.22
N GLY A 139 -13.46 -0.13 -0.34
CA GLY A 139 -12.07 -0.14 -0.77
C GLY A 139 -11.04 -0.47 0.33
N GLU A 140 -11.49 -0.79 1.53
CA GLU A 140 -10.64 -1.10 2.68
C GLU A 140 -10.91 -2.50 3.25
N TRP A 141 -9.86 -3.13 3.78
CA TRP A 141 -9.95 -4.38 4.52
C TRP A 141 -10.12 -4.10 6.00
N ILE A 142 -11.30 -4.39 6.54
CA ILE A 142 -11.68 -4.13 7.93
C ILE A 142 -11.60 -5.43 8.73
N PRO A 143 -10.83 -5.49 9.84
CA PRO A 143 -10.71 -6.70 10.62
C PRO A 143 -12.02 -7.06 11.33
N LYS A 144 -12.44 -8.32 11.20
CA LYS A 144 -13.57 -8.91 11.95
C LYS A 144 -13.21 -9.25 13.39
N TYR A 145 -11.95 -9.60 13.59
CA TYR A 145 -11.42 -10.08 14.86
C TYR A 145 -10.24 -9.19 15.28
N PRO A 146 -10.51 -8.02 15.89
CA PRO A 146 -9.47 -7.15 16.40
C PRO A 146 -8.61 -7.86 17.44
N PHE A 147 -7.30 -7.69 17.34
CA PHE A 147 -6.30 -8.30 18.20
C PHE A 147 -5.55 -7.23 18.99
N GLU A 148 -5.46 -7.41 20.30
CA GLU A 148 -4.75 -6.47 21.16
C GLU A 148 -3.31 -6.95 21.40
N VAL A 149 -2.34 -6.15 20.99
CA VAL A 149 -0.92 -6.37 21.28
C VAL A 149 -0.61 -5.70 22.61
N THR A 150 -0.26 -6.47 23.63
CA THR A 150 -0.01 -5.95 24.97
C THR A 150 1.48 -5.73 25.26
N ASP A 151 2.36 -6.52 24.67
CA ASP A 151 3.81 -6.42 24.87
C ASP A 151 4.40 -5.23 24.11
N GLU A 152 5.12 -4.36 24.81
CA GLU A 152 5.73 -3.17 24.23
C GLU A 152 6.87 -3.48 23.25
N LYS A 153 7.55 -4.62 23.40
CA LYS A 153 8.57 -5.05 22.46
C LYS A 153 7.94 -5.46 21.14
N ASP A 154 6.83 -6.20 21.20
CA ASP A 154 6.09 -6.59 20.01
C ASP A 154 5.50 -5.38 19.29
N LYS A 155 4.92 -4.42 20.00
CA LYS A 155 4.43 -3.16 19.43
C LYS A 155 5.52 -2.44 18.64
N LYS A 156 6.69 -2.24 19.25
CA LYS A 156 7.84 -1.58 18.60
C LYS A 156 8.34 -2.35 17.37
N GLN A 157 8.33 -3.67 17.43
CA GLN A 157 8.73 -4.50 16.30
C GLN A 157 7.75 -4.45 15.16
N ILE A 158 6.45 -4.41 15.46
CA ILE A 158 5.36 -4.23 14.48
C ILE A 158 5.45 -2.86 13.81
N GLU A 159 5.68 -1.80 14.60
CA GLU A 159 5.87 -0.44 14.05
C GLU A 159 7.02 -0.39 13.04
N LYS A 160 8.17 -0.97 13.40
CA LYS A 160 9.32 -1.05 12.49
C LYS A 160 9.04 -1.87 11.23
N LEU A 161 8.29 -2.97 11.38
CA LEU A 161 7.86 -3.77 10.24
C LEU A 161 6.97 -2.96 9.29
N PHE A 162 5.99 -2.24 9.82
CA PHE A 162 5.10 -1.42 9.01
C PHE A 162 5.84 -0.29 8.33
N GLU A 163 6.78 0.38 9.02
CA GLU A 163 7.66 1.38 8.41
C GLU A 163 8.46 0.79 7.26
N ALA A 164 9.07 -0.37 7.45
CA ALA A 164 9.88 -1.03 6.43
C ALA A 164 9.06 -1.50 5.22
N LEU A 165 7.84 -2.00 5.44
CA LEU A 165 6.92 -2.37 4.36
C LEU A 165 6.43 -1.13 3.60
N ASP A 166 6.09 -0.05 4.30
CA ASP A 166 5.65 1.20 3.68
C ASP A 166 6.77 1.90 2.89
N ASP A 167 8.02 1.63 3.23
CA ASP A 167 9.19 2.11 2.50
C ASP A 167 9.35 1.45 1.12
N ASN A 168 8.70 0.33 0.86
CA ASN A 168 8.68 -0.31 -0.45
C ASN A 168 7.73 0.44 -1.39
N ASP A 169 8.23 0.89 -2.55
CA ASP A 169 7.45 1.67 -3.52
C ASP A 169 6.28 0.91 -4.12
N ASP A 170 6.34 -0.42 -4.14
CA ASP A 170 5.28 -1.28 -4.66
C ASP A 170 4.12 -1.45 -3.67
N VAL A 171 4.37 -1.24 -2.36
CA VAL A 171 3.36 -1.33 -1.31
C VAL A 171 2.52 -0.06 -1.29
N GLN A 172 1.19 -0.20 -1.39
CA GLN A 172 0.24 0.91 -1.34
C GLN A 172 -0.37 1.05 0.05
N GLU A 173 -0.92 -0.03 0.60
CA GLU A 173 -1.61 -0.04 1.87
C GLU A 173 -1.30 -1.31 2.67
N ILE A 174 -1.28 -1.17 3.99
CA ILE A 174 -1.12 -2.27 4.93
C ILE A 174 -2.32 -2.26 5.87
N TYR A 175 -3.08 -3.35 5.85
CA TYR A 175 -4.20 -3.56 6.75
C TYR A 175 -3.81 -4.58 7.80
N SER A 176 -4.20 -4.36 9.04
CA SER A 176 -3.91 -5.30 10.13
C SER A 176 -5.13 -5.49 11.03
N ASN A 177 -5.12 -6.57 11.79
CA ASN A 177 -6.16 -6.83 12.78
C ASN A 177 -5.81 -6.26 14.17
N ILE A 178 -4.82 -5.37 14.26
CA ILE A 178 -4.48 -4.69 15.52
C ILE A 178 -5.64 -3.80 15.93
N LYS A 179 -6.03 -3.92 17.21
CA LYS A 179 -7.01 -3.04 17.81
C LYS A 179 -6.45 -1.63 17.94
N SER A 180 -7.18 -0.65 17.41
CA SER A 180 -6.87 0.79 17.50
C SER A 180 -7.02 1.31 18.91
#